data_f1db69209f35087adcf4df56dc12d026
#
_entry.id   f1db69209f35087adcf4df56dc12d026
#
_cell.length_a   1.000
_cell.length_b   1.000
_cell.length_c   1.000
_cell.angle_alpha   90.00
_cell.angle_beta   90.00
_cell.angle_gamma   90.00
#
_symmetry.space_group_name_H-M   'P 1'
#
loop_
_entity.id
_entity.type
_entity.pdbx_description
1 polymer ?
#
loop_
_entity_poly.entity_id
_entity_poly.type
_entity_poly.pdbx_seq_one_letter_code
_entity_poly.pdbx_strand_id
1 'polypeptide(L)'
;NSEDDLKVLSRIKNNFSYPEINVKTWQDYNKSFYSTLKIEKNMLLVLIALIFVVVAINIFNSMRRLVFERRSEIAVFSSLGASPVQVQMIFVLRGLLTGFIGAAIGVVLGLIISYNSDVVFNLVAKIMFAFEYLFTLITNPDFAPFVTENSTYALYASIPARVFYDEVVLISLFGILSPLIACYFASKSILKMKIVEVLHE
;
A
#
# COMPACT_ATOMS: atom_id res chain seq x y z
N ASN A 1 7.32 -9.20 -24.32
CA ASN A 1 8.25 -9.60 -23.23
C ASN A 1 9.63 -9.02 -23.50
N SER A 2 10.22 -8.35 -22.50
CA SER A 2 11.55 -7.69 -22.62
C SER A 2 12.65 -8.67 -23.08
N GLU A 3 12.57 -9.96 -22.73
CA GLU A 3 13.51 -11.00 -23.18
C GLU A 3 13.34 -11.37 -24.65
N ASP A 4 12.12 -11.36 -25.16
CA ASP A 4 11.86 -11.65 -26.56
C ASP A 4 12.34 -10.53 -27.47
N ASP A 5 12.18 -9.27 -27.02
CA ASP A 5 12.67 -8.09 -27.74
C ASP A 5 14.20 -8.10 -27.88
N LEU A 6 14.92 -8.50 -26.83
CA LEU A 6 16.38 -8.63 -26.85
C LEU A 6 16.86 -9.77 -27.78
N LYS A 7 16.12 -10.90 -27.82
CA LYS A 7 16.42 -12.02 -28.74
C LYS A 7 16.18 -11.63 -30.19
N VAL A 8 15.10 -10.91 -30.47
CA VAL A 8 14.81 -10.41 -31.82
C VAL A 8 15.86 -9.39 -32.25
N LEU A 9 16.24 -8.48 -31.37
CA LEU A 9 17.26 -7.47 -31.63
C LEU A 9 18.63 -8.10 -31.94
N SER A 10 19.02 -9.14 -31.21
CA SER A 10 20.27 -9.86 -31.46
C SER A 10 20.23 -10.60 -32.82
N ARG A 11 19.10 -11.20 -33.22
CA ARG A 11 18.93 -11.84 -34.53
C ARG A 11 18.99 -10.82 -35.67
N ILE A 12 18.35 -9.68 -35.53
CA ILE A 12 18.39 -8.61 -36.53
C ILE A 12 19.81 -8.07 -36.70
N LYS A 13 20.50 -7.82 -35.57
CA LYS A 13 21.86 -7.30 -35.57
C LYS A 13 22.88 -8.26 -36.17
N ASN A 14 22.68 -9.58 -36.02
CA ASN A 14 23.52 -10.60 -36.60
C ASN A 14 23.25 -10.86 -38.08
N ASN A 15 22.01 -10.67 -38.55
CA ASN A 15 21.62 -10.92 -39.93
C ASN A 15 21.74 -9.70 -40.86
N PHE A 16 21.74 -8.49 -40.29
CA PHE A 16 21.82 -7.23 -41.06
C PHE A 16 23.02 -6.42 -40.58
N SER A 17 24.18 -6.61 -41.25
CA SER A 17 25.42 -5.91 -40.96
C SER A 17 25.53 -4.59 -41.76
N TYR A 18 24.51 -3.71 -41.67
CA TYR A 18 24.59 -2.38 -42.24
C TYR A 18 25.08 -1.39 -41.18
N PRO A 19 26.26 -0.77 -41.33
CA PRO A 19 26.86 0.11 -40.31
C PRO A 19 26.05 1.39 -40.05
N GLU A 20 25.12 1.74 -40.93
CA GLU A 20 24.29 2.96 -40.79
C GLU A 20 22.95 2.73 -40.09
N ILE A 21 22.52 1.46 -39.85
CA ILE A 21 21.24 1.16 -39.23
C ILE A 21 21.42 0.89 -37.75
N ASN A 22 21.04 1.87 -36.92
CA ASN A 22 21.06 1.74 -35.48
C ASN A 22 19.71 1.15 -34.98
N VAL A 23 19.62 -0.18 -34.90
CA VAL A 23 18.43 -0.87 -34.38
C VAL A 23 18.45 -0.80 -32.87
N LYS A 24 17.44 -0.15 -32.30
CA LYS A 24 17.21 -0.03 -30.82
C LYS A 24 15.89 -0.67 -30.48
N THR A 25 15.76 -1.18 -29.27
CA THR A 25 14.46 -1.57 -28.71
C THR A 25 13.61 -0.32 -28.52
N TRP A 26 12.29 -0.48 -28.51
CA TRP A 26 11.38 0.61 -28.20
C TRP A 26 11.66 1.20 -26.81
N GLN A 27 12.08 0.36 -25.87
CA GLN A 27 12.50 0.74 -24.52
C GLN A 27 13.77 1.60 -24.53
N ASP A 28 14.76 1.26 -25.36
CA ASP A 28 15.99 2.07 -25.49
C ASP A 28 15.72 3.40 -26.19
N TYR A 29 14.82 3.40 -27.16
CA TYR A 29 14.42 4.63 -27.85
C TYR A 29 13.70 5.60 -26.90
N ASN A 30 12.80 5.07 -26.06
CA ASN A 30 12.05 5.83 -25.07
C ASN A 30 12.63 5.74 -23.65
N LYS A 31 13.95 5.58 -23.52
CA LYS A 31 14.62 5.37 -22.24
C LYS A 31 14.30 6.47 -21.21
N SER A 32 14.18 7.71 -21.62
CA SER A 32 13.81 8.83 -20.76
C SER A 32 12.42 8.64 -20.17
N PHE A 33 11.44 8.27 -20.98
CA PHE A 33 10.07 8.00 -20.54
C PHE A 33 10.02 6.81 -19.55
N TYR A 34 10.70 5.71 -19.87
CA TYR A 34 10.78 4.56 -18.96
C TYR A 34 11.47 4.86 -17.65
N SER A 35 12.53 5.68 -17.67
CA SER A 35 13.21 6.08 -16.44
C SER A 35 12.29 6.92 -15.55
N THR A 36 11.48 7.80 -16.13
CA THR A 36 10.50 8.61 -15.41
C THR A 36 9.44 7.73 -14.75
N LEU A 37 8.84 6.78 -15.48
CA LEU A 37 7.87 5.83 -14.91
C LEU A 37 8.47 4.98 -13.79
N LYS A 38 9.73 4.57 -13.92
CA LYS A 38 10.42 3.82 -12.87
C LYS A 38 10.67 4.67 -11.61
N ILE A 39 11.02 5.94 -11.79
CA ILE A 39 11.18 6.87 -10.66
C ILE A 39 9.83 7.08 -9.97
N GLU A 40 8.77 7.34 -10.73
CA GLU A 40 7.40 7.49 -10.21
C GLU A 40 6.98 6.27 -9.39
N LYS A 41 7.16 5.05 -9.93
CA LYS A 41 6.88 3.81 -9.21
C LYS A 41 7.66 3.71 -7.90
N ASN A 42 8.96 4.03 -7.92
CA ASN A 42 9.79 3.98 -6.72
C ASN A 42 9.32 5.02 -5.68
N MET A 43 8.93 6.22 -6.11
CA MET A 43 8.37 7.24 -5.21
C MET A 43 7.07 6.75 -4.56
N LEU A 44 6.17 6.09 -5.32
CA LEU A 44 4.96 5.50 -4.77
C LEU A 44 5.27 4.40 -3.75
N LEU A 45 6.26 3.54 -4.00
CA LEU A 45 6.69 2.51 -3.04
C LEU A 45 7.22 3.12 -1.74
N VAL A 46 8.02 4.19 -1.83
CA VAL A 46 8.51 4.93 -0.64
C VAL A 46 7.34 5.53 0.14
N LEU A 47 6.36 6.10 -0.56
CA LEU A 47 5.17 6.68 0.06
C LEU A 47 4.34 5.60 0.79
N ILE A 48 4.14 4.44 0.18
CA ILE A 48 3.49 3.29 0.81
C ILE A 48 4.26 2.84 2.06
N ALA A 49 5.59 2.75 1.98
CA ALA A 49 6.43 2.40 3.14
C ALA A 49 6.26 3.40 4.30
N LEU A 50 6.19 4.70 4.01
CA LEU A 50 5.93 5.74 5.01
C LEU A 50 4.55 5.58 5.66
N ILE A 51 3.52 5.25 4.89
CA ILE A 51 2.18 4.96 5.41
C ILE A 51 2.24 3.78 6.39
N PHE A 52 2.95 2.69 6.06
CA PHE A 52 3.13 1.56 6.97
C PHE A 52 3.84 1.95 8.27
N VAL A 53 4.84 2.82 8.22
CA VAL A 53 5.51 3.34 9.43
C VAL A 53 4.53 4.12 10.30
N VAL A 54 3.72 5.00 9.71
CA VAL A 54 2.70 5.78 10.46
C VAL A 54 1.67 4.83 11.10
N VAL A 55 1.20 3.84 10.36
CA VAL A 55 0.27 2.81 10.87
C VAL A 55 0.90 2.02 12.02
N ALA A 56 2.17 1.61 11.88
CA ALA A 56 2.89 0.91 12.94
C ALA A 56 3.00 1.73 14.22
N ILE A 57 3.29 3.04 14.13
CA ILE A 57 3.35 3.95 15.27
C ILE A 57 1.97 4.07 15.93
N ASN A 58 0.90 4.21 15.15
CA ASN A 58 -0.46 4.28 15.67
C ASN A 58 -0.85 2.98 16.41
N ILE A 59 -0.55 1.82 15.83
CA ILE A 59 -0.80 0.52 16.46
C ILE A 59 0.03 0.38 17.74
N PHE A 60 1.31 0.79 17.72
CA PHE A 60 2.18 0.78 18.89
C PHE A 60 1.59 1.60 20.04
N ASN A 61 1.16 2.83 19.77
CA ASN A 61 0.57 3.70 20.77
C ASN A 61 -0.75 3.15 21.32
N SER A 62 -1.63 2.67 20.44
CA SER A 62 -2.91 2.04 20.82
C SER A 62 -2.71 0.80 21.67
N MET A 63 -1.75 -0.06 21.30
CA MET A 63 -1.46 -1.28 22.04
C MET A 63 -0.82 -0.98 23.38
N ARG A 64 0.08 0.00 23.46
CA ARG A 64 0.67 0.45 24.73
C ARG A 64 -0.40 0.93 25.71
N ARG A 65 -1.36 1.72 25.20
CA ARG A 65 -2.50 2.18 26.00
C ARG A 65 -3.35 0.99 26.48
N LEU A 66 -3.67 0.05 25.58
CA LEU A 66 -4.43 -1.15 25.92
C LEU A 66 -3.75 -1.99 27.02
N VAL A 67 -2.44 -2.19 26.94
CA VAL A 67 -1.66 -2.90 27.97
C VAL A 67 -1.78 -2.19 29.32
N PHE A 68 -1.74 -0.86 29.32
CA PHE A 68 -1.88 -0.07 30.54
C PHE A 68 -3.30 -0.17 31.13
N GLU A 69 -4.34 -0.07 30.30
CA GLU A 69 -5.74 -0.19 30.72
C GLU A 69 -6.06 -1.60 31.28
N ARG A 70 -5.40 -2.64 30.77
CA ARG A 70 -5.59 -4.05 31.18
C ARG A 70 -4.59 -4.53 32.24
N ARG A 71 -3.87 -3.61 32.89
CA ARG A 71 -2.82 -3.97 33.86
C ARG A 71 -3.31 -4.85 35.03
N SER A 72 -4.54 -4.59 35.52
CA SER A 72 -5.15 -5.38 36.58
C SER A 72 -5.44 -6.83 36.16
N GLU A 73 -5.97 -7.04 34.97
CA GLU A 73 -6.21 -8.36 34.42
C GLU A 73 -4.87 -9.13 34.21
N ILE A 74 -3.84 -8.42 33.73
CA ILE A 74 -2.49 -8.97 33.56
C ILE A 74 -1.92 -9.42 34.93
N ALA A 75 -2.13 -8.63 35.99
CA ALA A 75 -1.68 -8.98 37.36
C ALA A 75 -2.40 -10.20 37.85
N VAL A 76 -3.71 -10.37 37.62
CA VAL A 76 -4.47 -11.58 37.98
C VAL A 76 -3.93 -12.80 37.25
N PHE A 77 -3.70 -12.72 35.93
CA PHE A 77 -3.10 -13.85 35.19
C PHE A 77 -1.73 -14.23 35.73
N SER A 78 -0.91 -13.24 36.08
CA SER A 78 0.42 -13.48 36.64
C SER A 78 0.35 -14.11 38.05
N SER A 79 -0.64 -13.75 38.89
CA SER A 79 -0.84 -14.37 40.21
C SER A 79 -1.35 -15.81 40.11
N LEU A 80 -2.02 -16.18 39.03
CA LEU A 80 -2.40 -17.55 38.67
C LEU A 80 -1.25 -18.39 38.09
N GLY A 81 -0.04 -17.79 37.96
CA GLY A 81 1.15 -18.49 37.51
C GLY A 81 1.49 -18.31 36.02
N ALA A 82 0.77 -17.44 35.30
CA ALA A 82 1.12 -17.13 33.92
C ALA A 82 2.45 -16.37 33.88
N SER A 83 3.38 -16.83 33.03
CA SER A 83 4.63 -16.11 32.82
C SER A 83 4.40 -14.81 32.04
N PRO A 84 5.19 -13.75 32.28
CA PRO A 84 5.07 -12.47 31.53
C PRO A 84 5.17 -12.65 30.00
N VAL A 85 5.94 -13.64 29.55
CA VAL A 85 6.09 -13.97 28.14
C VAL A 85 4.79 -14.55 27.56
N GLN A 86 4.08 -15.40 28.30
CA GLN A 86 2.79 -15.94 27.88
C GLN A 86 1.75 -14.84 27.72
N VAL A 87 1.70 -13.92 28.66
CA VAL A 87 0.81 -12.76 28.58
C VAL A 87 1.19 -11.86 27.40
N GLN A 88 2.48 -11.60 27.18
CA GLN A 88 2.95 -10.84 26.01
C GLN A 88 2.50 -11.51 24.71
N MET A 89 2.57 -12.84 24.60
CA MET A 89 2.22 -13.58 23.40
C MET A 89 0.75 -13.38 23.00
N ILE A 90 -0.16 -13.18 23.95
CA ILE A 90 -1.58 -12.87 23.70
C ILE A 90 -1.69 -11.56 22.89
N PHE A 91 -0.96 -10.53 23.28
CA PHE A 91 -0.97 -9.24 22.57
C PHE A 91 -0.30 -9.31 21.19
N VAL A 92 0.77 -10.10 21.06
CA VAL A 92 1.44 -10.35 19.78
C VAL A 92 0.49 -11.10 18.82
N LEU A 93 -0.20 -12.14 19.31
CA LEU A 93 -1.18 -12.89 18.52
C LEU A 93 -2.35 -12.00 18.06
N ARG A 94 -2.79 -11.09 18.91
CA ARG A 94 -3.79 -10.07 18.52
C ARG A 94 -3.27 -9.19 17.38
N GLY A 95 -2.02 -8.75 17.42
CA GLY A 95 -1.38 -7.99 16.34
C GLY A 95 -1.32 -8.79 15.05
N LEU A 96 -0.97 -10.07 15.13
CA LEU A 96 -0.95 -10.98 13.99
C LEU A 96 -2.35 -11.12 13.35
N LEU A 97 -3.38 -11.37 14.16
CA LEU A 97 -4.77 -11.50 13.67
C LEU A 97 -5.25 -10.20 13.02
N THR A 98 -5.00 -9.06 13.65
CA THR A 98 -5.37 -7.76 13.10
C THR A 98 -4.67 -7.51 11.76
N GLY A 99 -3.37 -7.77 11.68
CA GLY A 99 -2.60 -7.62 10.44
C GLY A 99 -3.07 -8.57 9.34
N PHE A 100 -3.34 -9.83 9.69
CA PHE A 100 -3.81 -10.84 8.73
C PHE A 100 -5.19 -10.49 8.16
N ILE A 101 -6.15 -10.15 9.01
CA ILE A 101 -7.50 -9.77 8.58
C ILE A 101 -7.44 -8.48 7.75
N GLY A 102 -6.68 -7.48 8.20
CA GLY A 102 -6.51 -6.22 7.48
C GLY A 102 -5.86 -6.44 6.10
N ALA A 103 -4.81 -7.24 6.02
CA ALA A 103 -4.15 -7.58 4.76
C ALA A 103 -5.08 -8.36 3.82
N ALA A 104 -5.85 -9.33 4.34
CA ALA A 104 -6.80 -10.11 3.52
C ALA A 104 -7.88 -9.21 2.91
N ILE A 105 -8.50 -8.35 3.72
CA ILE A 105 -9.50 -7.39 3.23
C ILE A 105 -8.86 -6.40 2.24
N GLY A 106 -7.68 -5.87 2.57
CA GLY A 106 -6.96 -4.94 1.70
C GLY A 106 -6.61 -5.53 0.33
N VAL A 107 -6.16 -6.78 0.29
CA VAL A 107 -5.86 -7.48 -0.97
C VAL A 107 -7.13 -7.69 -1.79
N VAL A 108 -8.21 -8.17 -1.16
CA VAL A 108 -9.49 -8.40 -1.88
C VAL A 108 -10.01 -7.10 -2.48
N LEU A 109 -10.08 -6.03 -1.69
CA LEU A 109 -10.53 -4.72 -2.18
C LEU A 109 -9.60 -4.15 -3.25
N GLY A 110 -8.29 -4.25 -3.03
CA GLY A 110 -7.29 -3.78 -3.99
C GLY A 110 -7.38 -4.50 -5.34
N LEU A 111 -7.58 -5.82 -5.33
CA LEU A 111 -7.76 -6.60 -6.55
C LEU A 111 -9.08 -6.26 -7.26
N ILE A 112 -10.18 -6.12 -6.51
CA ILE A 112 -11.48 -5.70 -7.10
C ILE A 112 -11.34 -4.36 -7.79
N ILE A 113 -10.72 -3.37 -7.15
CA ILE A 113 -10.49 -2.04 -7.73
C ILE A 113 -9.56 -2.14 -8.95
N SER A 114 -8.51 -2.93 -8.88
CA SER A 114 -7.54 -3.09 -9.96
C SER A 114 -8.14 -3.75 -11.19
N TYR A 115 -8.94 -4.79 -11.00
CA TYR A 115 -9.62 -5.47 -12.12
C TYR A 115 -10.74 -4.63 -12.76
N ASN A 116 -11.34 -3.71 -12.00
CA ASN A 116 -12.39 -2.80 -12.49
C ASN A 116 -11.86 -1.36 -12.61
N SER A 117 -10.59 -1.20 -12.98
CA SER A 117 -9.95 0.11 -13.09
C SER A 117 -10.65 1.05 -14.06
N ASP A 118 -11.20 0.54 -15.17
CA ASP A 118 -12.01 1.26 -16.15
C ASP A 118 -13.24 1.90 -15.49
N VAL A 119 -13.98 1.15 -14.69
CA VAL A 119 -15.15 1.64 -13.95
C VAL A 119 -14.74 2.70 -12.92
N VAL A 120 -13.63 2.47 -12.22
CA VAL A 120 -13.12 3.40 -11.20
C VAL A 120 -12.69 4.72 -11.85
N PHE A 121 -11.93 4.69 -12.96
CA PHE A 121 -11.53 5.90 -13.67
C PHE A 121 -12.71 6.66 -14.24
N ASN A 122 -13.71 5.98 -14.81
CA ASN A 122 -14.93 6.60 -15.28
C ASN A 122 -15.75 7.23 -14.14
N LEU A 123 -15.81 6.58 -12.98
CA LEU A 123 -16.47 7.14 -11.79
C LEU A 123 -15.76 8.42 -11.32
N VAL A 124 -14.43 8.37 -11.22
CA VAL A 124 -13.60 9.53 -10.83
C VAL A 124 -13.79 10.67 -11.83
N ALA A 125 -13.80 10.39 -13.15
CA ALA A 125 -14.05 11.38 -14.19
C ALA A 125 -15.38 12.09 -13.98
N LYS A 126 -16.46 11.35 -13.73
CA LYS A 126 -17.79 11.90 -13.48
C LYS A 126 -17.85 12.75 -12.20
N ILE A 127 -17.21 12.30 -11.14
CA ILE A 127 -17.14 13.04 -9.88
C ILE A 127 -16.37 14.37 -10.10
N MET A 128 -15.24 14.32 -10.77
CA MET A 128 -14.44 15.51 -11.07
C MET A 128 -15.20 16.48 -11.96
N PHE A 129 -15.87 15.99 -13.00
CA PHE A 129 -16.73 16.81 -13.85
C PHE A 129 -17.85 17.47 -13.06
N ALA A 130 -18.55 16.72 -12.20
CA ALA A 130 -19.62 17.27 -11.38
C ALA A 130 -19.11 18.35 -10.42
N PHE A 131 -17.92 18.14 -9.85
CA PHE A 131 -17.29 19.11 -8.95
C PHE A 131 -16.86 20.38 -9.71
N GLU A 132 -16.23 20.23 -10.88
CA GLU A 132 -15.80 21.33 -11.73
C GLU A 132 -17.00 22.13 -12.24
N TYR A 133 -18.05 21.44 -12.69
CA TYR A 133 -19.30 22.08 -13.12
C TYR A 133 -19.94 22.88 -11.99
N LEU A 134 -20.06 22.29 -10.80
CA LEU A 134 -20.64 22.95 -9.64
C LEU A 134 -19.82 24.17 -9.20
N PHE A 135 -18.50 24.03 -9.19
CA PHE A 135 -17.58 25.12 -8.85
C PHE A 135 -17.68 26.27 -9.85
N THR A 136 -17.71 25.97 -11.16
CA THR A 136 -17.87 26.95 -12.24
C THR A 136 -19.22 27.63 -12.16
N LEU A 137 -20.29 26.88 -11.86
CA LEU A 137 -21.64 27.42 -11.70
C LEU A 137 -21.72 28.47 -10.56
N ILE A 138 -20.97 28.24 -9.49
CA ILE A 138 -20.93 29.16 -8.33
C ILE A 138 -20.05 30.37 -8.61
N THR A 139 -18.91 30.18 -9.29
CA THR A 139 -17.91 31.22 -9.49
C THR A 139 -18.18 32.06 -10.74
N ASN A 140 -18.56 31.42 -11.83
CA ASN A 140 -18.81 32.06 -13.14
C ASN A 140 -19.92 31.32 -13.89
N PRO A 141 -21.21 31.62 -13.64
CA PRO A 141 -22.34 30.88 -14.22
C PRO A 141 -22.35 30.83 -15.75
N ASP A 142 -21.84 31.91 -16.39
CA ASP A 142 -21.83 32.05 -17.88
C ASP A 142 -20.87 31.03 -18.53
N PHE A 143 -19.87 30.52 -17.80
CA PHE A 143 -18.91 29.52 -18.28
C PHE A 143 -19.32 28.08 -18.00
N ALA A 144 -20.31 27.83 -17.16
CA ALA A 144 -20.76 26.49 -16.82
C ALA A 144 -21.17 25.63 -18.05
N PRO A 145 -21.83 26.16 -19.11
CA PRO A 145 -22.15 25.36 -20.28
C PRO A 145 -20.94 24.92 -21.12
N PHE A 146 -19.77 25.53 -20.89
CA PHE A 146 -18.54 25.23 -21.62
C PHE A 146 -17.64 24.22 -20.90
N VAL A 147 -17.99 23.85 -19.70
CA VAL A 147 -17.29 22.78 -18.95
C VAL A 147 -17.53 21.46 -19.65
N THR A 148 -16.48 20.87 -20.20
CA THR A 148 -16.53 19.59 -20.89
C THR A 148 -15.91 18.49 -20.05
N GLU A 149 -16.40 17.27 -20.20
CA GLU A 149 -15.82 16.10 -19.52
C GLU A 149 -14.34 15.95 -19.93
N ASN A 150 -13.47 15.84 -18.93
CA ASN A 150 -12.03 15.77 -19.17
C ASN A 150 -11.65 14.42 -19.81
N SER A 151 -11.32 14.44 -21.11
CA SER A 151 -10.96 13.27 -21.89
C SER A 151 -9.71 12.52 -21.37
N THR A 152 -8.91 13.15 -20.52
CA THR A 152 -7.71 12.53 -19.94
C THR A 152 -8.08 11.32 -19.08
N TYR A 153 -9.16 11.38 -18.31
CA TYR A 153 -9.62 10.23 -17.49
C TYR A 153 -10.15 9.10 -18.35
N ALA A 154 -10.79 9.39 -19.47
CA ALA A 154 -11.22 8.38 -20.44
C ALA A 154 -10.02 7.64 -21.08
N LEU A 155 -8.92 8.36 -21.31
CA LEU A 155 -7.65 7.75 -21.74
C LEU A 155 -7.10 6.79 -20.68
N TYR A 156 -7.07 7.18 -19.41
CA TYR A 156 -6.63 6.29 -18.32
C TYR A 156 -7.53 5.06 -18.16
N ALA A 157 -8.83 5.20 -18.36
CA ALA A 157 -9.77 4.08 -18.33
C ALA A 157 -9.52 3.07 -19.46
N SER A 158 -8.94 3.50 -20.60
CA SER A 158 -8.61 2.59 -21.70
C SER A 158 -7.33 1.78 -21.49
N ILE A 159 -6.50 2.14 -20.49
CA ILE A 159 -5.25 1.44 -20.20
C ILE A 159 -5.54 0.25 -19.28
N PRO A 160 -5.31 -1.01 -19.73
CA PRO A 160 -5.57 -2.18 -18.90
C PRO A 160 -4.62 -2.19 -17.69
N ALA A 161 -5.18 -2.27 -16.49
CA ALA A 161 -4.41 -2.42 -15.28
C ALA A 161 -3.69 -3.77 -15.26
N ARG A 162 -2.41 -3.76 -14.89
CA ARG A 162 -1.61 -4.98 -14.70
C ARG A 162 -1.35 -5.19 -13.22
N VAL A 163 -1.73 -6.36 -12.73
CA VAL A 163 -1.45 -6.79 -11.36
C VAL A 163 -0.13 -7.55 -11.34
N PHE A 164 0.82 -7.06 -10.56
CA PHE A 164 2.08 -7.75 -10.30
C PHE A 164 1.96 -8.52 -8.99
N TYR A 165 1.84 -9.83 -9.07
CA TYR A 165 1.63 -10.69 -7.90
C TYR A 165 2.75 -10.58 -6.87
N ASP A 166 3.99 -10.40 -7.30
CA ASP A 166 5.14 -10.22 -6.41
C ASP A 166 4.98 -8.97 -5.53
N GLU A 167 4.45 -7.88 -6.10
CA GLU A 167 4.18 -6.65 -5.37
C GLU A 167 3.01 -6.80 -4.38
N VAL A 168 1.96 -7.53 -4.79
CA VAL A 168 0.83 -7.84 -3.92
C VAL A 168 1.29 -8.65 -2.70
N VAL A 169 2.13 -9.67 -2.92
CA VAL A 169 2.70 -10.49 -1.84
C VAL A 169 3.57 -9.64 -0.91
N LEU A 170 4.44 -8.81 -1.48
CA LEU A 170 5.32 -7.94 -0.69
C LEU A 170 4.53 -6.95 0.17
N ILE A 171 3.54 -6.27 -0.39
CA ILE A 171 2.68 -5.31 0.33
C ILE A 171 1.88 -6.04 1.42
N SER A 172 1.34 -7.23 1.11
CA SER A 172 0.60 -8.05 2.08
C SER A 172 1.48 -8.47 3.26
N LEU A 173 2.72 -8.85 2.98
CA LEU A 173 3.71 -9.20 4.00
C LEU A 173 3.99 -8.01 4.92
N PHE A 174 4.18 -6.82 4.37
CA PHE A 174 4.33 -5.59 5.16
C PHE A 174 3.08 -5.29 5.99
N GLY A 175 1.89 -5.50 5.42
CA GLY A 175 0.61 -5.32 6.12
C GLY A 175 0.46 -6.23 7.36
N ILE A 176 1.00 -7.44 7.31
CA ILE A 176 0.97 -8.39 8.43
C ILE A 176 2.11 -8.11 9.42
N LEU A 177 3.32 -7.87 8.93
CA LEU A 177 4.51 -7.68 9.78
C LEU A 177 4.46 -6.37 10.56
N SER A 178 3.94 -5.29 9.99
CA SER A 178 3.88 -3.98 10.64
C SER A 178 3.09 -4.02 11.97
N PRO A 179 1.83 -4.53 12.03
CA PRO A 179 1.10 -4.68 13.29
C PRO A 179 1.76 -5.65 14.26
N LEU A 180 2.32 -6.75 13.75
CA LEU A 180 2.97 -7.77 14.59
C LEU A 180 4.19 -7.19 15.31
N ILE A 181 5.05 -6.47 14.59
CA ILE A 181 6.24 -5.82 15.15
C ILE A 181 5.82 -4.73 16.15
N ALA A 182 4.83 -3.90 15.79
CA ALA A 182 4.33 -2.86 16.67
C ALA A 182 3.77 -3.43 17.98
N CYS A 183 2.97 -4.50 17.91
CA CYS A 183 2.43 -5.17 19.08
C CYS A 183 3.52 -5.83 19.93
N TYR A 184 4.53 -6.45 19.32
CA TYR A 184 5.65 -7.03 20.03
C TYR A 184 6.41 -5.97 20.87
N PHE A 185 6.77 -4.83 20.25
CA PHE A 185 7.47 -3.76 20.97
C PHE A 185 6.59 -3.09 22.03
N ALA A 186 5.31 -2.87 21.74
CA ALA A 186 4.39 -2.26 22.70
C ALA A 186 4.17 -3.14 23.93
N SER A 187 4.01 -4.45 23.73
CA SER A 187 3.78 -5.41 24.80
C SER A 187 5.03 -5.76 25.61
N LYS A 188 6.22 -5.38 25.14
CA LYS A 188 7.47 -5.56 25.88
C LYS A 188 7.46 -4.86 27.25
N SER A 189 6.64 -3.83 27.42
CA SER A 189 6.44 -3.17 28.72
C SER A 189 5.84 -4.10 29.78
N ILE A 190 5.08 -5.15 29.39
CA ILE A 190 4.52 -6.16 30.29
C ILE A 190 5.63 -6.90 31.03
N LEU A 191 6.75 -7.20 30.35
CA LEU A 191 7.89 -7.90 30.95
C LEU A 191 8.55 -7.11 32.09
N LYS A 192 8.34 -5.81 32.15
CA LYS A 192 8.91 -4.92 33.16
C LYS A 192 7.92 -4.56 34.28
N MET A 193 6.66 -5.00 34.20
CA MET A 193 5.66 -4.74 35.25
C MET A 193 5.99 -5.56 36.50
N LYS A 194 6.11 -4.86 37.63
CA LYS A 194 6.19 -5.51 38.97
C LYS A 194 4.76 -5.74 39.47
N ILE A 195 4.38 -7.00 39.64
CA ILE A 195 3.04 -7.45 40.04
C ILE A 195 2.60 -6.77 41.35
N VAL A 196 3.54 -6.53 42.28
CA VAL A 196 3.27 -5.94 43.58
C VAL A 196 2.81 -4.49 43.52
N GLU A 197 3.32 -3.71 42.56
CA GLU A 197 2.94 -2.30 42.41
C GLU A 197 1.52 -2.12 41.82
N VAL A 198 1.04 -3.11 41.04
CA VAL A 198 -0.27 -3.04 40.39
C VAL A 198 -1.42 -3.47 41.32
N LEU A 199 -1.15 -4.29 42.32
CA LEU A 199 -2.16 -4.75 43.28
C LEU A 199 -2.38 -3.81 44.47
N HIS A 200 -1.50 -2.81 44.64
CA HIS A 200 -1.58 -1.83 45.74
C HIS A 200 -2.19 -0.46 45.33
N GLU A 201 -2.53 -0.22 44.06
CA GLU A 201 -3.31 0.91 43.58
C GLU A 201 -4.80 0.53 43.41
#